data_a915966f9a266e39160bff669e369cae
#
_entry.id   a915966f9a266e39160bff669e369cae
#
_cell.length_a   1.000
_cell.length_b   1.000
_cell.length_c   1.000
_cell.angle_alpha   90.00
_cell.angle_beta   90.00
_cell.angle_gamma   90.00
#
_symmetry.space_group_name_H-M   'P 1'
#
loop_
_entity.id
_entity.type
_entity.pdbx_description
1 polymer ?
#
loop_
_entity_poly.entity_id
_entity_poly.type
_entity_poly.pdbx_seq_one_letter_code
_entity_poly.pdbx_strand_id
1 'polypeptide(L)'
;MVAVLGMASCKSSSPSDTVTAYFKALQAGDYEKALSYTDISDQEEIQKQLEKFKTFDIKVVDFEILSEKISDDGKNAVVEVKSSQTSSFSSKPEENTKELKLVKVDGKWKIHD
;
A
#
# COMPACT_ATOMS: atom_id res chain seq x y z
N MET A 1 -13.60 22.06 -16.73
CA MET A 1 -13.25 21.61 -16.74
C MET A 1 -12.50 21.03 -16.41
N VAL A 2 -12.49 21.44 -16.41
CA VAL A 2 -11.72 21.11 -16.19
C VAL A 2 -11.57 19.94 -15.79
N ALA A 3 -12.37 19.58 -15.61
CA ALA A 3 -12.49 18.28 -15.28
C ALA A 3 -11.57 17.46 -16.00
N VAL A 4 -11.40 17.84 -17.07
CA VAL A 4 -10.50 17.18 -17.84
C VAL A 4 -9.26 16.96 -17.12
N LEU A 5 -8.97 17.86 -16.30
CA LEU A 5 -7.82 17.72 -15.55
C LEU A 5 -7.85 16.49 -14.75
N GLY A 6 -9.00 16.12 -14.38
CA GLY A 6 -9.12 14.92 -13.62
C GLY A 6 -8.61 13.76 -14.41
N MET A 7 -8.66 13.87 -15.68
CA MET A 7 -8.23 12.78 -16.50
C MET A 7 -6.75 12.61 -16.38
N ALA A 8 -6.07 13.69 -16.35
CA ALA A 8 -4.65 13.59 -16.22
C ALA A 8 -4.32 12.89 -14.93
N SER A 9 -5.07 13.17 -13.90
CA SER A 9 -4.77 12.55 -12.63
C SER A 9 -5.05 11.06 -12.65
N CYS A 10 -5.82 10.57 -13.57
CA CYS A 10 -6.04 9.14 -13.67
C CYS A 10 -4.77 8.44 -14.11
N LYS A 11 -3.90 9.13 -14.81
CA LYS A 11 -2.66 8.52 -15.28
C LYS A 11 -1.56 8.59 -14.27
N SER A 12 -1.58 9.59 -13.42
CA SER A 12 -0.54 9.74 -12.43
C SER A 12 -1.12 9.62 -11.05
N SER A 13 -1.11 8.41 -10.55
CA SER A 13 -1.58 8.13 -9.21
C SER A 13 -0.68 8.81 -8.20
N SER A 14 -1.22 9.21 -7.08
CA SER A 14 -0.44 9.76 -5.99
C SER A 14 0.11 8.61 -5.14
N PRO A 15 1.11 8.86 -4.29
CA PRO A 15 1.56 7.84 -3.34
C PRO A 15 0.42 7.33 -2.47
N SER A 16 -0.48 8.22 -2.04
CA SER A 16 -1.63 7.82 -1.24
C SER A 16 -2.56 6.89 -1.99
N ASP A 17 -2.71 7.09 -3.30
CA ASP A 17 -3.54 6.20 -4.12
C ASP A 17 -2.96 4.79 -4.14
N THR A 18 -1.64 4.68 -4.24
CA THR A 18 -0.98 3.38 -4.21
C THR A 18 -1.18 2.68 -2.86
N VAL A 19 -1.02 3.41 -1.77
CA VAL A 19 -1.22 2.85 -0.44
C VAL A 19 -2.67 2.44 -0.24
N THR A 20 -3.62 3.25 -0.72
CA THR A 20 -5.04 2.91 -0.63
C THR A 20 -5.34 1.63 -1.39
N ALA A 21 -4.82 1.49 -2.60
CA ALA A 21 -5.03 0.29 -3.40
C ALA A 21 -4.42 -0.94 -2.73
N TYR A 22 -3.25 -0.78 -2.13
CA TYR A 22 -2.57 -1.85 -1.41
C TYR A 22 -3.43 -2.36 -0.25
N PHE A 23 -3.92 -1.44 0.60
CA PHE A 23 -4.74 -1.85 1.73
C PHE A 23 -6.09 -2.41 1.32
N LYS A 24 -6.68 -1.89 0.24
CA LYS A 24 -7.94 -2.45 -0.26
C LYS A 24 -7.75 -3.87 -0.76
N ALA A 25 -6.63 -4.16 -1.41
CA ALA A 25 -6.32 -5.51 -1.85
C ALA A 25 -6.15 -6.44 -0.65
N LEU A 26 -5.50 -5.95 0.42
CA LEU A 26 -5.37 -6.75 1.64
C LEU A 26 -6.73 -7.03 2.27
N GLN A 27 -7.63 -6.03 2.27
CA GLN A 27 -8.97 -6.22 2.80
C GLN A 27 -9.75 -7.25 2.01
N ALA A 28 -9.54 -7.31 0.71
CA ALA A 28 -10.20 -8.26 -0.15
C ALA A 28 -9.57 -9.65 -0.10
N GLY A 29 -8.44 -9.79 0.57
CA GLY A 29 -7.73 -11.06 0.64
C GLY A 29 -6.92 -11.35 -0.62
N ASP A 30 -6.76 -10.36 -1.49
CA ASP A 30 -6.01 -10.50 -2.73
C ASP A 30 -4.55 -10.09 -2.48
N TYR A 31 -3.82 -10.97 -1.84
CA TYR A 31 -2.46 -10.67 -1.42
C TYR A 31 -1.48 -10.49 -2.59
N GLU A 32 -1.72 -11.21 -3.68
CA GLU A 32 -0.87 -11.07 -4.86
C GLU A 32 -1.01 -9.68 -5.45
N LYS A 33 -2.24 -9.19 -5.52
CA LYS A 33 -2.50 -7.85 -6.02
C LYS A 33 -1.88 -6.81 -5.10
N ALA A 34 -2.00 -7.02 -3.79
CA ALA A 34 -1.38 -6.11 -2.82
C ALA A 34 0.13 -6.01 -3.07
N LEU A 35 0.80 -7.14 -3.23
CA LEU A 35 2.24 -7.14 -3.46
C LEU A 35 2.62 -6.50 -4.80
N SER A 36 1.71 -6.44 -5.75
CA SER A 36 1.98 -5.79 -7.03
C SER A 36 2.17 -4.28 -6.88
N TYR A 37 1.73 -3.70 -5.77
CA TYR A 37 1.93 -2.28 -5.49
C TYR A 37 3.25 -2.01 -4.75
N THR A 38 4.03 -3.05 -4.49
CA THR A 38 5.34 -2.90 -3.85
C THR A 38 6.42 -3.02 -4.92
N ASP A 39 7.64 -2.66 -4.57
CA ASP A 39 8.76 -2.78 -5.50
C ASP A 39 9.46 -4.14 -5.40
N ILE A 40 8.87 -5.10 -4.71
CA ILE A 40 9.42 -6.45 -4.61
C ILE A 40 9.24 -7.14 -5.96
N SER A 41 10.34 -7.54 -6.57
CA SER A 41 10.30 -8.21 -7.88
C SER A 41 10.86 -9.63 -7.82
N ASP A 42 11.52 -10.00 -6.73
CA ASP A 42 12.09 -11.34 -6.56
C ASP A 42 10.97 -12.33 -6.27
N GLN A 43 10.81 -13.33 -7.09
CA GLN A 43 9.75 -14.32 -6.93
C GLN A 43 9.82 -15.06 -5.59
N GLU A 44 11.03 -15.34 -5.10
CA GLU A 44 11.17 -16.00 -3.81
C GLU A 44 10.65 -15.11 -2.68
N GLU A 45 10.95 -13.82 -2.75
CA GLU A 45 10.49 -12.88 -1.74
C GLU A 45 8.98 -12.72 -1.80
N ILE A 46 8.41 -12.69 -3.01
CA ILE A 46 6.96 -12.60 -3.16
C ILE A 46 6.30 -13.82 -2.53
N GLN A 47 6.83 -15.01 -2.77
CA GLN A 47 6.28 -16.24 -2.18
C GLN A 47 6.37 -16.22 -0.66
N LYS A 48 7.47 -15.73 -0.11
CA LYS A 48 7.62 -15.63 1.34
C LYS A 48 6.59 -14.68 1.93
N GLN A 49 6.34 -13.55 1.29
CA GLN A 49 5.34 -12.61 1.77
C GLN A 49 3.94 -13.21 1.71
N LEU A 50 3.63 -13.90 0.60
CA LEU A 50 2.33 -14.55 0.47
C LEU A 50 2.10 -15.58 1.56
N GLU A 51 3.14 -16.37 1.87
CA GLU A 51 3.04 -17.36 2.93
C GLU A 51 2.82 -16.72 4.29
N LYS A 52 3.46 -15.58 4.55
CA LYS A 52 3.26 -14.88 5.82
C LYS A 52 1.82 -14.42 5.98
N PHE A 53 1.24 -13.84 4.93
CA PHE A 53 -0.14 -13.40 4.99
C PHE A 53 -1.08 -14.56 5.26
N LYS A 54 -0.84 -15.70 4.65
CA LYS A 54 -1.68 -16.88 4.83
C LYS A 54 -1.48 -17.52 6.21
N THR A 55 -0.22 -17.65 6.63
CA THR A 55 0.11 -18.31 7.88
C THR A 55 -0.45 -17.53 9.08
N PHE A 56 -0.29 -16.21 9.05
CA PHE A 56 -0.76 -15.38 10.15
C PHE A 56 -2.20 -14.91 9.98
N ASP A 57 -2.83 -15.26 8.85
CA ASP A 57 -4.20 -14.88 8.55
C ASP A 57 -4.44 -13.40 8.81
N ILE A 58 -3.55 -12.58 8.28
CA ILE A 58 -3.63 -11.14 8.48
C ILE A 58 -4.77 -10.56 7.67
N LYS A 59 -5.67 -9.85 8.35
CA LYS A 59 -6.81 -9.20 7.71
C LYS A 59 -6.87 -7.75 8.12
N VAL A 60 -6.94 -6.86 7.15
CA VAL A 60 -7.08 -5.44 7.42
C VAL A 60 -8.57 -5.15 7.59
N VAL A 61 -8.93 -4.63 8.76
CA VAL A 61 -10.32 -4.29 9.07
C VAL A 61 -10.65 -2.90 8.55
N ASP A 62 -9.73 -1.96 8.77
CA ASP A 62 -9.94 -0.58 8.37
C ASP A 62 -8.58 0.10 8.23
N PHE A 63 -8.54 1.21 7.49
CA PHE A 63 -7.34 1.99 7.36
C PHE A 63 -7.67 3.44 7.01
N GLU A 64 -6.73 4.33 7.31
CA GLU A 64 -6.91 5.76 7.05
C GLU A 64 -5.56 6.37 6.69
N ILE A 65 -5.52 7.12 5.60
CA ILE A 65 -4.32 7.87 5.22
C ILE A 65 -4.28 9.14 6.04
N LEU A 66 -3.21 9.35 6.77
CA LEU A 66 -3.07 10.52 7.64
C LEU A 66 -2.30 11.65 6.99
N SER A 67 -1.28 11.34 6.22
CA SER A 67 -0.48 12.36 5.55
C SER A 67 0.30 11.78 4.38
N GLU A 68 0.73 12.65 3.49
CA GLU A 68 1.51 12.30 2.33
C GLU A 68 2.57 13.37 2.12
N LYS A 69 3.80 12.95 1.88
CA LYS A 69 4.90 13.86 1.64
C LYS A 69 5.71 13.35 0.48
N ILE A 70 5.90 14.18 -0.52
CA ILE A 70 6.67 13.81 -1.71
C ILE A 70 7.97 14.60 -1.69
N SER A 71 9.10 13.96 -2.01
CA SER A 71 10.38 14.62 -2.02
C SER A 71 10.46 15.67 -3.13
N ASP A 72 11.41 16.59 -3.00
CA ASP A 72 11.57 17.67 -3.98
C ASP A 72 11.83 17.17 -5.39
N ASP A 73 12.51 16.04 -5.51
CA ASP A 73 12.79 15.47 -6.84
C ASP A 73 11.62 14.66 -7.41
N GLY A 74 10.56 14.50 -6.63
CA GLY A 74 9.37 13.76 -7.07
C GLY A 74 9.57 12.26 -7.20
N LYS A 75 10.65 11.71 -6.67
CA LYS A 75 10.97 10.29 -6.83
C LYS A 75 10.74 9.45 -5.59
N ASN A 76 10.58 10.08 -4.46
CA ASN A 76 10.36 9.38 -3.20
C ASN A 76 9.19 10.01 -2.47
N ALA A 77 8.53 9.22 -1.66
CA ALA A 77 7.42 9.72 -0.86
C ALA A 77 7.31 8.96 0.44
N VAL A 78 6.64 9.57 1.41
CA VAL A 78 6.32 8.93 2.68
C VAL A 78 4.83 9.15 2.89
N VAL A 79 4.11 8.07 3.17
CA VAL A 79 2.69 8.13 3.46
C VAL A 79 2.49 7.58 4.85
N GLU A 80 1.88 8.37 5.72
CA GLU A 80 1.55 7.92 7.06
C GLU A 80 0.15 7.33 7.01
N VAL A 81 0.00 6.11 7.50
CA VAL A 81 -1.27 5.41 7.47
C VAL A 81 -1.55 4.77 8.82
N LYS A 82 -2.81 4.84 9.23
CA LYS A 82 -3.29 4.21 10.44
C LYS A 82 -4.16 3.05 9.99
N SER A 83 -3.89 1.87 10.51
CA SER A 83 -4.66 0.69 10.11
C SER A 83 -5.03 -0.17 11.32
N SER A 84 -6.13 -0.88 11.19
CA SER A 84 -6.56 -1.86 12.19
C SER A 84 -6.56 -3.21 11.50
N GLN A 85 -5.99 -4.20 12.13
CA GLN A 85 -5.93 -5.53 11.53
C GLN A 85 -6.03 -6.62 12.57
N THR A 86 -6.49 -7.79 12.11
CA THR A 86 -6.55 -8.99 12.94
C THR A 86 -5.57 -10.01 12.40
N SER A 87 -5.26 -11.02 13.19
CA SER A 87 -4.37 -12.09 12.77
C SER A 87 -4.78 -13.37 13.49
N SER A 88 -4.09 -14.47 13.19
CA SER A 88 -4.34 -15.72 13.87
C SER A 88 -3.99 -15.65 15.37
N PHE A 89 -3.19 -14.66 15.76
CA PHE A 89 -2.80 -14.48 17.15
C PHE A 89 -3.74 -13.58 17.92
N SER A 90 -4.53 -12.76 17.24
CA SER A 90 -5.42 -11.83 17.89
C SER A 90 -6.66 -11.59 17.05
N SER A 91 -7.81 -11.99 17.57
CA SER A 91 -9.08 -11.76 16.89
C SER A 91 -9.59 -10.35 17.12
N LYS A 92 -8.99 -9.62 18.06
CA LYS A 92 -9.34 -8.24 18.29
C LYS A 92 -8.51 -7.37 17.36
N PRO A 93 -9.11 -6.39 16.69
CA PRO A 93 -8.35 -5.52 15.82
C PRO A 93 -7.28 -4.76 16.58
N GLU A 94 -6.06 -4.77 16.05
CA GLU A 94 -4.97 -4.00 16.62
C GLU A 94 -4.71 -2.82 15.70
N GLU A 95 -4.70 -1.64 16.29
CA GLU A 95 -4.50 -0.41 15.55
C GLU A 95 -3.03 -0.01 15.56
N ASN A 96 -2.50 0.30 14.40
CA ASN A 96 -1.13 0.74 14.24
C ASN A 96 -1.05 1.94 13.31
N THR A 97 -0.14 2.84 13.62
CA THR A 97 0.16 3.95 12.72
C THR A 97 1.60 3.76 12.28
N LYS A 98 1.84 3.81 10.98
CA LYS A 98 3.19 3.66 10.48
C LYS A 98 3.40 4.49 9.22
N GLU A 99 4.67 4.75 8.94
CA GLU A 99 5.05 5.46 7.74
C GLU A 99 5.50 4.45 6.70
N LEU A 100 4.93 4.54 5.51
CA LEU A 100 5.34 3.71 4.39
C LEU A 100 6.16 4.55 3.43
N LYS A 101 7.30 4.01 3.02
CA LYS A 101 8.16 4.68 2.06
C LYS A 101 7.79 4.19 0.67
N LEU A 102 7.75 5.11 -0.29
CA LEU A 102 7.45 4.77 -1.67
C LEU A 102 8.51 5.34 -2.58
N VAL A 103 8.72 4.68 -3.70
CA VAL A 103 9.62 5.15 -4.74
C VAL A 103 8.87 5.15 -6.05
N LYS A 104 9.28 6.03 -6.96
CA LYS A 104 8.65 6.09 -8.28
C LYS A 104 9.46 5.22 -9.24
N VAL A 105 8.80 4.24 -9.82
CA VAL A 105 9.42 3.29 -10.75
C VAL A 105 8.61 3.32 -12.04
N ASP A 106 9.24 3.71 -13.12
CA ASP A 106 8.59 3.81 -14.44
C ASP A 106 7.28 4.62 -14.38
N GLY A 107 7.32 5.73 -13.68
CA GLY A 107 6.17 6.61 -13.57
C GLY A 107 5.10 6.18 -12.59
N LYS A 108 5.33 5.09 -11.86
CA LYS A 108 4.35 4.57 -10.90
C LYS A 108 4.94 4.55 -9.50
N TRP A 109 4.12 4.89 -8.52
CA TRP A 109 4.55 4.80 -7.14
C TRP A 109 4.48 3.37 -6.66
N LYS A 110 5.53 2.92 -6.00
CA LYS A 110 5.62 1.57 -5.44
C LYS A 110 6.03 1.66 -3.99
N ILE A 111 5.43 0.82 -3.15
CA ILE A 111 5.80 0.75 -1.75
C ILE A 111 7.15 0.06 -1.65
N HIS A 112 8.09 0.72 -0.99
CA HIS A 112 9.48 0.27 -0.92
C HIS A 112 9.83 -0.28 0.44
N ASP A 113 9.06 -0.50 1.30
CA ASP A 113 9.47 -0.88 2.64
C ASP A 113 9.82 -2.38 2.74
#